data_28af57a358846e7294691017f23abc96
#
_entry.id   28af57a358846e7294691017f23abc96
#
_cell.length_a   1.000
_cell.length_b   1.000
_cell.length_c   1.000
_cell.angle_alpha   90.00
_cell.angle_beta   90.00
_cell.angle_gamma   90.00
#
_symmetry.space_group_name_H-M   'P 1'
#
loop_
_entity.id
_entity.type
_entity.pdbx_description
1 polymer ?
#
loop_
_entity_poly.entity_id
_entity_poly.type
_entity_poly.pdbx_seq_one_letter_code
_entity_poly.pdbx_strand_id
1 'polypeptide(L)'
;MDNATSLADLISQLDQGVHSIEWQGFPLRIVRQAWGDLAISLYGAQVLWFQPAGQYPVLWTTAKPAPFPKAVRGGVPLCWPWFAEPLEENAGEPFHGVARTVEWEVNSESYNAHGGEWLLKPVGPIWTNLDPAFSIKVVDSAVTFKLTTHNVGEADVRVTQALHSYLAISSRASISVSGLDGAEYADKNHDFSVFTQSGDITVNEAIDRIYHSTADVYLKDVEWQRVLKISKKNSQSTVVWNAGAGAEAVHDIGLDQVDSYLCIEAAKTRQYDDMVLAPQGKVSLETTISVQSLS
;
A
#
# COMPACT_ATOMS: atom_id res chain seq x y z
N MET A 1 31.04 5.88 2.65
CA MET A 1 29.63 5.61 2.31
C MET A 1 28.88 5.78 3.62
N ASP A 2 28.20 6.92 3.78
CA ASP A 2 27.38 7.15 4.95
C ASP A 2 26.29 6.07 4.96
N ASN A 3 26.30 5.21 5.98
CA ASN A 3 25.21 4.27 6.20
C ASN A 3 23.95 5.11 6.51
N ALA A 4 23.13 5.31 5.49
CA ALA A 4 21.84 5.99 5.69
C ALA A 4 21.03 5.21 6.73
N THR A 5 20.62 5.88 7.80
CA THR A 5 19.83 5.28 8.89
C THR A 5 18.54 4.70 8.30
N SER A 6 18.25 3.43 8.59
CA SER A 6 16.98 2.83 8.16
C SER A 6 15.79 3.54 8.83
N LEU A 7 14.60 3.44 8.22
CA LEU A 7 13.39 4.03 8.82
C LEU A 7 13.08 3.42 10.19
N ALA A 8 13.29 2.11 10.34
CA ALA A 8 13.12 1.41 11.62
C ALA A 8 14.06 1.94 12.71
N ASP A 9 15.36 2.12 12.37
CA ASP A 9 16.34 2.66 13.33
C ASP A 9 15.99 4.09 13.71
N LEU A 10 15.60 4.91 12.74
CA LEU A 10 15.17 6.29 13.00
C LEU A 10 13.99 6.33 13.97
N ILE A 11 12.94 5.55 13.72
CA ILE A 11 11.74 5.48 14.58
C ILE A 11 12.14 5.02 15.99
N SER A 12 13.00 4.01 16.12
CA SER A 12 13.41 3.45 17.42
C SER A 12 14.12 4.45 18.33
N GLN A 13 14.76 5.47 17.75
CA GLN A 13 15.49 6.51 18.48
C GLN A 13 14.60 7.66 18.97
N LEU A 14 13.36 7.73 18.54
CA LEU A 14 12.42 8.78 18.95
C LEU A 14 11.73 8.41 20.25
N ASP A 15 11.44 9.40 21.09
CA ASP A 15 10.56 9.25 22.26
C ASP A 15 9.10 9.02 21.82
N GLN A 16 8.24 8.61 22.77
CA GLN A 16 6.80 8.62 22.52
C GLN A 16 6.32 10.05 22.25
N GLY A 17 5.46 10.20 21.27
CA GLY A 17 4.96 11.51 20.84
C GLY A 17 4.69 11.56 19.34
N VAL A 18 4.60 12.77 18.85
CA VAL A 18 4.37 13.08 17.44
C VAL A 18 5.51 13.93 16.92
N HIS A 19 6.13 13.48 15.85
CA HIS A 19 7.33 14.08 15.30
C HIS A 19 7.11 14.47 13.83
N SER A 20 7.64 15.64 13.46
CA SER A 20 7.76 16.08 12.06
C SER A 20 9.25 16.18 11.78
N ILE A 21 9.77 15.25 10.99
CA ILE A 21 11.20 15.11 10.69
C ILE A 21 11.41 14.78 9.24
N GLU A 22 12.63 14.82 8.78
CA GLU A 22 13.02 14.41 7.44
C GLU A 22 13.79 13.08 7.50
N TRP A 23 13.49 12.18 6.57
CA TRP A 23 14.23 10.94 6.33
C TRP A 23 14.62 10.87 4.86
N GLN A 24 15.92 10.97 4.57
CA GLN A 24 16.48 10.90 3.21
C GLN A 24 15.82 11.87 2.21
N GLY A 25 15.48 13.08 2.65
CA GLY A 25 14.79 14.11 1.87
C GLY A 25 13.26 14.04 1.90
N PHE A 26 12.67 12.98 2.49
CA PHE A 26 11.21 12.83 2.59
C PHE A 26 10.70 13.44 3.89
N PRO A 27 9.75 14.40 3.84
CA PRO A 27 9.13 14.92 5.04
C PRO A 27 8.20 13.88 5.66
N LEU A 28 8.43 13.54 6.92
CA LEU A 28 7.68 12.51 7.64
C LEU A 28 6.87 13.10 8.79
N ARG A 29 5.66 12.57 8.99
CA ARG A 29 4.88 12.63 10.21
C ARG A 29 4.98 11.27 10.89
N ILE A 30 5.66 11.20 12.05
CA ILE A 30 5.84 9.96 12.82
C ILE A 30 5.05 10.10 14.11
N VAL A 31 4.29 9.06 14.44
CA VAL A 31 3.48 8.97 15.66
C VAL A 31 3.90 7.72 16.41
N ARG A 32 4.40 7.89 17.64
CA ARG A 32 4.77 6.83 18.57
C ARG A 32 3.89 6.90 19.80
N GLN A 33 3.06 5.89 20.01
CA GLN A 33 2.07 5.87 21.10
C GLN A 33 2.02 4.49 21.76
N ALA A 34 1.23 4.33 22.81
CA ALA A 34 1.07 3.05 23.51
C ALA A 34 0.54 1.94 22.60
N TRP A 35 -0.21 2.26 21.53
CA TRP A 35 -0.71 1.29 20.55
C TRP A 35 0.33 0.86 19.52
N GLY A 36 1.44 1.59 19.36
CA GLY A 36 2.50 1.30 18.38
C GLY A 36 3.03 2.54 17.67
N ASP A 37 3.68 2.29 16.53
CA ASP A 37 4.38 3.28 15.73
C ASP A 37 3.76 3.38 14.32
N LEU A 38 3.56 4.62 13.83
CA LEU A 38 3.09 4.95 12.49
C LEU A 38 4.00 6.01 11.87
N ALA A 39 4.45 5.82 10.63
CA ALA A 39 5.16 6.85 9.88
C ALA A 39 4.48 7.11 8.53
N ILE A 40 4.18 8.38 8.27
CA ILE A 40 3.52 8.86 7.06
C ILE A 40 4.49 9.80 6.35
N SER A 41 4.83 9.52 5.09
CA SER A 41 5.48 10.49 4.23
C SER A 41 4.46 11.50 3.74
N LEU A 42 4.75 12.78 3.91
CA LEU A 42 3.95 13.88 3.35
C LEU A 42 4.23 14.09 1.85
N TYR A 43 5.17 13.35 1.28
CA TYR A 43 5.33 13.20 -0.16
C TYR A 43 4.69 11.87 -0.59
N GLY A 44 3.62 11.98 -1.38
CA GLY A 44 2.81 10.85 -1.82
C GLY A 44 1.73 10.38 -0.82
N ALA A 45 1.54 11.04 0.32
CA ALA A 45 0.67 10.62 1.44
C ALA A 45 0.91 9.15 1.84
N GLN A 46 2.12 8.67 1.66
CA GLN A 46 2.45 7.25 1.75
C GLN A 46 2.69 6.84 3.19
N VAL A 47 1.90 5.90 3.71
CA VAL A 47 2.22 5.28 5.00
C VAL A 47 3.37 4.33 4.80
N LEU A 48 4.54 4.68 5.35
CA LEU A 48 5.78 3.92 5.19
C LEU A 48 5.97 2.85 6.28
N TRP A 49 5.39 3.07 7.46
CA TRP A 49 5.58 2.20 8.61
C TRP A 49 4.30 2.09 9.41
N PHE A 50 3.96 0.90 9.82
CA PHE A 50 2.98 0.62 10.86
C PHE A 50 3.44 -0.61 11.64
N GLN A 51 3.59 -0.45 12.95
CA GLN A 51 3.99 -1.52 13.87
C GLN A 51 3.16 -1.41 15.15
N PRO A 52 2.19 -2.29 15.38
CA PRO A 52 1.49 -2.37 16.65
C PRO A 52 2.46 -2.70 17.80
N ALA A 53 2.17 -2.21 18.99
CA ALA A 53 3.01 -2.43 20.17
C ALA A 53 3.23 -3.93 20.44
N GLY A 54 4.49 -4.32 20.62
CA GLY A 54 4.87 -5.71 20.90
C GLY A 54 4.72 -6.67 19.70
N GLN A 55 4.46 -6.15 18.48
CA GLN A 55 4.33 -6.95 17.26
C GLN A 55 5.50 -6.68 16.30
N TYR A 56 5.69 -7.55 15.32
CA TYR A 56 6.54 -7.27 14.16
C TYR A 56 5.89 -6.21 13.26
N PRO A 57 6.67 -5.47 12.44
CA PRO A 57 6.12 -4.50 11.50
C PRO A 57 5.06 -5.14 10.58
N VAL A 58 3.98 -4.41 10.33
CA VAL A 58 2.94 -4.81 9.38
C VAL A 58 3.33 -4.41 7.96
N LEU A 59 3.89 -3.22 7.80
CA LEU A 59 4.34 -2.71 6.51
C LEU A 59 5.85 -2.85 6.36
N TRP A 60 6.26 -3.21 5.15
CA TRP A 60 7.66 -3.24 4.72
C TRP A 60 7.99 -1.95 3.96
N THR A 61 9.16 -1.39 4.21
CA THR A 61 9.73 -0.28 3.45
C THR A 61 11.16 -0.61 3.11
N THR A 62 11.59 -0.28 1.89
CA THR A 62 12.94 -0.53 1.43
C THR A 62 13.99 0.13 2.36
N ALA A 63 15.09 -0.57 2.60
CA ALA A 63 16.25 0.00 3.27
C ALA A 63 17.08 0.93 2.33
N LYS A 64 16.78 0.92 1.02
CA LYS A 64 17.52 1.62 -0.02
C LYS A 64 16.59 2.46 -0.90
N PRO A 65 15.87 3.46 -0.35
CA PRO A 65 14.95 4.25 -1.15
C PRO A 65 15.68 4.97 -2.28
N ALA A 66 15.01 5.10 -3.41
CA ALA A 66 15.49 5.95 -4.47
C ALA A 66 15.59 7.41 -3.97
N PRO A 67 16.56 8.19 -4.46
CA PRO A 67 16.72 9.57 -4.03
C PRO A 67 15.45 10.40 -4.24
N PHE A 68 15.11 11.23 -3.26
CA PHE A 68 14.05 12.24 -3.40
C PHE A 68 14.27 13.08 -4.68
N PRO A 69 13.24 13.40 -5.46
CA PRO A 69 11.79 13.21 -5.20
C PRO A 69 11.17 11.95 -5.85
N LYS A 70 11.89 10.88 -6.07
CA LYS A 70 11.29 9.63 -6.55
C LYS A 70 10.45 9.00 -5.45
N ALA A 71 9.35 8.32 -5.83
CA ALA A 71 8.49 7.63 -4.86
C ALA A 71 9.28 6.56 -4.09
N VAL A 72 9.03 6.44 -2.78
CA VAL A 72 9.60 5.39 -1.93
C VAL A 72 8.93 4.05 -2.25
N ARG A 73 9.72 3.00 -2.35
CA ARG A 73 9.19 1.64 -2.46
C ARG A 73 8.91 1.09 -1.07
N GLY A 74 7.69 0.56 -0.88
CA GLY A 74 7.26 0.02 0.40
C GLY A 74 6.05 0.73 0.97
N GLY A 75 5.63 0.36 2.18
CA GLY A 75 4.45 0.93 2.80
C GLY A 75 3.18 0.76 1.98
N VAL A 76 2.43 1.83 1.79
CA VAL A 76 1.18 1.85 1.02
C VAL A 76 1.20 3.00 0.01
N PRO A 77 1.89 2.86 -1.14
CA PRO A 77 1.79 3.83 -2.23
C PRO A 77 0.36 3.98 -2.75
N LEU A 78 -0.06 5.22 -3.01
CA LEU A 78 -1.35 5.53 -3.61
C LEU A 78 -1.23 5.51 -5.14
N CYS A 79 -1.69 4.45 -5.80
CA CYS A 79 -1.80 4.42 -7.25
C CYS A 79 -3.08 5.17 -7.64
N TRP A 80 -2.94 6.40 -8.18
CA TRP A 80 -4.05 7.29 -8.48
C TRP A 80 -3.63 8.39 -9.49
N PRO A 81 -4.48 8.80 -10.44
CA PRO A 81 -5.86 8.36 -10.69
C PRO A 81 -5.96 7.10 -11.56
N TRP A 82 -4.85 6.40 -11.82
CA TRP A 82 -4.84 5.08 -12.44
C TRP A 82 -3.84 4.12 -11.75
N PHE A 83 -4.19 2.84 -11.86
CA PHE A 83 -3.33 1.73 -11.48
C PHE A 83 -2.65 1.14 -12.71
N ALA A 84 -1.37 0.82 -12.63
CA ALA A 84 -0.52 0.34 -13.72
C ALA A 84 -0.29 1.42 -14.81
N GLU A 85 -0.38 1.06 -16.09
CA GLU A 85 -0.20 1.97 -17.20
C GLU A 85 -1.30 3.05 -17.25
N PRO A 86 -1.01 4.28 -17.70
CA PRO A 86 -2.03 5.30 -17.90
C PRO A 86 -3.06 4.85 -18.94
N LEU A 87 -4.24 5.45 -18.91
CA LEU A 87 -5.24 5.30 -19.95
C LEU A 87 -4.74 5.95 -21.27
N GLU A 88 -5.30 5.56 -22.41
CA GLU A 88 -4.87 6.10 -23.71
C GLU A 88 -4.92 7.62 -23.77
N GLU A 89 -5.96 8.22 -23.18
CA GLU A 89 -6.13 9.68 -23.08
C GLU A 89 -5.05 10.36 -22.23
N ASN A 90 -4.32 9.61 -21.43
CA ASN A 90 -3.24 10.07 -20.54
C ASN A 90 -1.87 9.50 -20.97
N ALA A 91 -1.71 9.11 -22.23
CA ALA A 91 -0.48 8.51 -22.72
C ALA A 91 0.74 9.41 -22.46
N GLY A 92 1.80 8.83 -21.93
CA GLY A 92 3.03 9.55 -21.55
C GLY A 92 3.11 9.95 -20.08
N GLU A 93 2.02 9.85 -19.34
CA GLU A 93 1.99 10.06 -17.89
C GLU A 93 2.63 8.88 -17.12
N PRO A 94 3.02 9.08 -15.86
CA PRO A 94 3.78 8.06 -15.11
C PRO A 94 2.97 6.80 -14.80
N PHE A 95 3.66 5.67 -14.76
CA PHE A 95 3.12 4.40 -14.28
C PHE A 95 2.58 4.54 -12.84
N HIS A 96 1.39 4.02 -12.55
CA HIS A 96 0.66 4.13 -11.28
C HIS A 96 0.17 5.53 -10.90
N GLY A 97 0.02 6.44 -11.86
CA GLY A 97 -0.52 7.77 -11.62
C GLY A 97 0.44 8.74 -10.93
N VAL A 98 -0.10 9.84 -10.47
CA VAL A 98 0.68 11.00 -10.02
C VAL A 98 0.72 11.18 -8.49
N ALA A 99 -0.20 10.56 -7.76
CA ALA A 99 -0.37 10.83 -6.31
C ALA A 99 0.88 10.57 -5.48
N ARG A 100 1.74 9.62 -5.91
CA ARG A 100 2.95 9.18 -5.20
C ARG A 100 4.11 10.18 -5.25
N THR A 101 4.04 11.17 -6.14
CA THR A 101 5.15 12.09 -6.44
C THR A 101 4.77 13.55 -6.30
N VAL A 102 3.83 13.82 -5.41
CA VAL A 102 3.37 15.18 -5.08
C VAL A 102 3.31 15.36 -3.57
N GLU A 103 3.29 16.61 -3.13
CA GLU A 103 3.18 16.96 -1.72
C GLU A 103 1.74 16.83 -1.23
N TRP A 104 1.59 16.33 -0.02
CA TRP A 104 0.34 16.21 0.73
C TRP A 104 0.49 16.85 2.09
N GLU A 105 -0.60 17.29 2.67
CA GLU A 105 -0.66 17.83 4.02
C GLU A 105 -1.65 17.06 4.90
N VAL A 106 -1.38 17.06 6.20
CA VAL A 106 -2.33 16.57 7.20
C VAL A 106 -3.40 17.61 7.40
N ASN A 107 -4.58 17.39 6.84
CA ASN A 107 -5.74 18.29 6.96
C ASN A 107 -6.38 18.19 8.35
N SER A 108 -6.42 16.98 8.93
CA SER A 108 -6.81 16.76 10.31
C SER A 108 -6.15 15.50 10.88
N GLU A 109 -5.88 15.53 12.18
CA GLU A 109 -5.40 14.37 12.92
C GLU A 109 -5.97 14.34 14.34
N SER A 110 -6.21 13.14 14.85
CA SER A 110 -6.56 12.89 16.24
C SER A 110 -6.01 11.54 16.66
N TYR A 111 -5.64 11.41 17.93
CA TYR A 111 -5.13 10.16 18.49
C TYR A 111 -5.43 10.05 19.98
N ASN A 112 -5.52 8.82 20.46
CA ASN A 112 -5.75 8.47 21.85
C ASN A 112 -4.95 7.20 22.22
N ALA A 113 -5.18 6.64 23.40
CA ALA A 113 -4.46 5.46 23.88
C ALA A 113 -4.66 4.19 23.04
N HIS A 114 -5.70 4.13 22.19
CA HIS A 114 -6.07 2.94 21.38
C HIS A 114 -5.84 3.11 19.88
N GLY A 115 -5.42 4.29 19.42
CA GLY A 115 -5.19 4.52 18.00
C GLY A 115 -5.28 5.99 17.60
N GLY A 116 -5.57 6.23 16.31
CA GLY A 116 -5.71 7.57 15.77
C GLY A 116 -6.33 7.59 14.39
N GLU A 117 -6.67 8.79 13.94
CA GLU A 117 -7.22 9.05 12.61
C GLU A 117 -6.48 10.24 11.99
N TRP A 118 -6.16 10.12 10.70
CA TRP A 118 -5.53 11.17 9.90
C TRP A 118 -6.29 11.31 8.59
N LEU A 119 -6.50 12.55 8.19
CA LEU A 119 -7.00 12.90 6.87
C LEU A 119 -5.91 13.71 6.16
N LEU A 120 -5.48 13.23 5.01
CA LEU A 120 -4.52 13.91 4.16
C LEU A 120 -5.18 14.37 2.87
N LYS A 121 -4.76 15.54 2.39
CA LYS A 121 -5.10 16.09 1.08
C LYS A 121 -3.84 16.54 0.35
N PRO A 122 -3.81 16.50 -0.99
CA PRO A 122 -2.69 17.06 -1.73
C PRO A 122 -2.60 18.59 -1.55
N VAL A 123 -1.40 19.12 -1.61
CA VAL A 123 -1.16 20.55 -1.61
C VAL A 123 -1.51 21.10 -2.99
N GLY A 124 -2.76 21.55 -3.13
CA GLY A 124 -3.33 22.01 -4.39
C GLY A 124 -3.84 20.89 -5.32
N PRO A 125 -4.38 21.27 -6.49
CA PRO A 125 -4.89 20.30 -7.45
C PRO A 125 -3.76 19.48 -8.07
N ILE A 126 -3.86 18.16 -8.06
CA ILE A 126 -2.86 17.24 -8.63
C ILE A 126 -3.31 16.55 -9.90
N TRP A 127 -4.62 16.64 -10.22
CA TRP A 127 -5.20 16.17 -11.47
C TRP A 127 -6.44 16.98 -11.83
N THR A 128 -6.67 17.15 -13.14
CA THR A 128 -7.82 17.93 -13.62
C THR A 128 -9.13 17.25 -13.22
N ASN A 129 -10.06 18.02 -12.63
CA ASN A 129 -11.40 17.62 -12.26
C ASN A 129 -11.52 16.49 -11.22
N LEU A 130 -10.43 16.06 -10.60
CA LEU A 130 -10.47 15.04 -9.54
C LEU A 130 -9.85 15.59 -8.25
N ASP A 131 -10.58 15.43 -7.13
CA ASP A 131 -10.15 15.80 -5.78
C ASP A 131 -9.99 14.53 -4.93
N PRO A 132 -8.76 14.06 -4.70
CA PRO A 132 -8.52 12.92 -3.82
C PRO A 132 -8.42 13.33 -2.36
N ALA A 133 -8.79 12.40 -1.49
CA ALA A 133 -8.54 12.48 -0.05
C ALA A 133 -8.10 11.10 0.46
N PHE A 134 -7.10 11.06 1.33
CA PHE A 134 -6.60 9.82 1.91
C PHE A 134 -6.79 9.84 3.42
N SER A 135 -7.50 8.84 3.94
CA SER A 135 -7.73 8.68 5.38
C SER A 135 -7.00 7.45 5.90
N ILE A 136 -6.40 7.59 7.05
CA ILE A 136 -5.72 6.54 7.81
C ILE A 136 -6.42 6.43 9.15
N LYS A 137 -6.76 5.22 9.58
CA LYS A 137 -7.32 4.95 10.91
C LYS A 137 -6.59 3.77 11.54
N VAL A 138 -6.07 3.98 12.73
CA VAL A 138 -5.48 2.93 13.58
C VAL A 138 -6.42 2.65 14.73
N VAL A 139 -6.68 1.38 15.00
CA VAL A 139 -7.38 0.90 16.19
C VAL A 139 -6.65 -0.33 16.71
N ASP A 140 -6.00 -0.22 17.85
CA ASP A 140 -5.17 -1.26 18.47
C ASP A 140 -4.14 -1.85 17.45
N SER A 141 -4.28 -3.12 17.08
CA SER A 141 -3.39 -3.80 16.13
C SER A 141 -3.87 -3.78 14.67
N ALA A 142 -4.84 -2.92 14.34
CA ALA A 142 -5.39 -2.81 12.99
C ALA A 142 -5.18 -1.42 12.41
N VAL A 143 -4.90 -1.34 11.11
CA VAL A 143 -4.84 -0.10 10.35
C VAL A 143 -5.79 -0.19 9.15
N THR A 144 -6.55 0.87 8.94
CA THR A 144 -7.44 1.05 7.78
C THR A 144 -6.95 2.21 6.94
N PHE A 145 -6.82 1.98 5.64
CA PHE A 145 -6.50 2.96 4.62
C PHE A 145 -7.71 3.16 3.71
N LYS A 146 -8.07 4.41 3.44
CA LYS A 146 -9.18 4.75 2.56
C LYS A 146 -8.80 5.89 1.64
N LEU A 147 -8.77 5.61 0.33
CA LEU A 147 -8.62 6.60 -0.73
C LEU A 147 -10.00 6.94 -1.27
N THR A 148 -10.38 8.21 -1.20
CA THR A 148 -11.64 8.74 -1.76
C THR A 148 -11.31 9.63 -2.94
N THR A 149 -12.02 9.46 -4.05
CA THR A 149 -11.91 10.29 -5.25
C THR A 149 -13.25 10.97 -5.50
N HIS A 150 -13.25 12.27 -5.67
CA HIS A 150 -14.41 13.08 -6.04
C HIS A 150 -14.20 13.68 -7.44
N ASN A 151 -15.11 13.42 -8.36
CA ASN A 151 -15.13 14.12 -9.64
C ASN A 151 -15.77 15.50 -9.42
N VAL A 152 -14.96 16.54 -9.42
CA VAL A 152 -15.41 17.95 -9.26
C VAL A 152 -15.65 18.63 -10.59
N GLY A 153 -15.46 17.90 -11.72
CA GLY A 153 -15.71 18.39 -13.07
C GLY A 153 -17.17 18.22 -13.52
N GLU A 154 -17.37 18.54 -14.81
CA GLU A 154 -18.71 18.50 -15.46
C GLU A 154 -18.85 17.32 -16.44
N ALA A 155 -17.80 16.50 -16.62
CA ALA A 155 -17.78 15.35 -17.49
C ALA A 155 -17.48 14.06 -16.71
N ASP A 156 -17.87 12.93 -17.29
CA ASP A 156 -17.50 11.61 -16.80
C ASP A 156 -15.98 11.43 -16.84
N VAL A 157 -15.40 10.81 -15.81
CA VAL A 157 -13.95 10.50 -15.74
C VAL A 157 -13.77 9.02 -15.42
N ARG A 158 -12.95 8.34 -16.21
CA ARG A 158 -12.55 6.96 -15.89
C ARG A 158 -11.42 6.97 -14.86
N VAL A 159 -11.57 6.19 -13.79
CA VAL A 159 -10.60 6.10 -12.70
C VAL A 159 -10.32 4.63 -12.38
N THR A 160 -9.04 4.28 -12.28
CA THR A 160 -8.58 3.07 -11.61
C THR A 160 -7.65 3.45 -10.48
N GLN A 161 -7.56 2.65 -9.42
CA GLN A 161 -6.76 3.03 -8.25
C GLN A 161 -6.34 1.81 -7.45
N ALA A 162 -5.24 1.93 -6.69
CA ALA A 162 -4.84 0.89 -5.76
C ALA A 162 -4.22 1.46 -4.50
N LEU A 163 -4.41 0.73 -3.39
CA LEU A 163 -3.66 0.83 -2.16
C LEU A 163 -2.59 -0.28 -2.20
N HIS A 164 -1.40 0.07 -2.71
CA HIS A 164 -0.35 -0.88 -3.08
C HIS A 164 0.42 -1.35 -1.83
N SER A 165 -0.23 -2.11 -0.95
CA SER A 165 0.28 -2.47 0.37
C SER A 165 1.42 -3.48 0.28
N TYR A 166 2.63 -3.07 0.73
CA TYR A 166 3.78 -3.93 0.95
C TYR A 166 3.74 -4.46 2.37
N LEU A 167 3.41 -5.73 2.54
CA LEU A 167 3.35 -6.37 3.86
C LEU A 167 4.74 -6.91 4.23
N ALA A 168 5.19 -6.62 5.44
CA ALA A 168 6.41 -7.19 5.98
C ALA A 168 6.18 -8.67 6.32
N ILE A 169 7.13 -9.52 5.96
CA ILE A 169 7.12 -10.97 6.22
C ILE A 169 8.48 -11.42 6.73
N SER A 170 8.49 -12.52 7.47
CA SER A 170 9.73 -13.14 7.95
C SER A 170 10.60 -13.65 6.79
N SER A 171 9.98 -14.41 5.88
CA SER A 171 10.55 -14.83 4.60
C SER A 171 9.46 -15.37 3.68
N ARG A 172 9.70 -15.36 2.36
CA ARG A 172 8.77 -15.98 1.39
C ARG A 172 8.55 -17.47 1.65
N ALA A 173 9.57 -18.18 2.13
CA ALA A 173 9.50 -19.60 2.43
C ALA A 173 8.65 -19.93 3.66
N SER A 174 8.43 -18.96 4.56
CA SER A 174 7.73 -19.15 5.84
C SER A 174 6.28 -18.66 5.81
N ILE A 175 5.78 -18.25 4.63
CA ILE A 175 4.42 -17.74 4.50
C ILE A 175 3.55 -18.58 3.59
N SER A 176 2.23 -18.48 3.81
CA SER A 176 1.20 -18.86 2.85
C SER A 176 0.07 -17.84 2.84
N VAL A 177 -0.63 -17.73 1.70
CA VAL A 177 -1.75 -16.81 1.53
C VAL A 177 -3.01 -17.60 1.19
N SER A 178 -4.04 -17.48 2.03
CA SER A 178 -5.35 -18.13 1.85
C SER A 178 -6.46 -17.09 1.62
N GLY A 179 -7.66 -17.59 1.24
CA GLY A 179 -8.83 -16.74 0.95
C GLY A 179 -9.03 -16.47 -0.54
N LEU A 180 -8.18 -16.98 -1.41
CA LEU A 180 -8.28 -16.82 -2.87
C LEU A 180 -8.48 -18.14 -3.62
N ASP A 181 -8.66 -19.27 -2.91
CA ASP A 181 -8.94 -20.56 -3.54
C ASP A 181 -10.22 -20.50 -4.38
N GLY A 182 -10.16 -21.03 -5.61
CA GLY A 182 -11.25 -21.00 -6.59
C GLY A 182 -11.42 -19.64 -7.31
N ALA A 183 -10.71 -18.59 -6.90
CA ALA A 183 -10.79 -17.29 -7.58
C ALA A 183 -10.08 -17.31 -8.94
N GLU A 184 -10.67 -16.67 -9.95
CA GLU A 184 -9.99 -16.39 -11.22
C GLU A 184 -8.97 -15.27 -11.03
N TYR A 185 -7.84 -15.37 -11.75
CA TYR A 185 -6.84 -14.31 -11.80
C TYR A 185 -6.23 -14.15 -13.19
N ALA A 186 -5.89 -12.92 -13.54
CA ALA A 186 -5.04 -12.59 -14.66
C ALA A 186 -3.58 -12.56 -14.22
N ASP A 187 -2.70 -13.33 -14.86
CA ASP A 187 -1.28 -13.42 -14.54
C ASP A 187 -0.46 -12.55 -15.50
N LYS A 188 0.14 -11.47 -14.98
CA LYS A 188 0.94 -10.55 -15.79
C LYS A 188 2.25 -11.19 -16.28
N ASN A 189 2.79 -12.19 -15.56
CA ASN A 189 3.95 -12.94 -16.02
C ASN A 189 3.62 -13.87 -17.20
N HIS A 190 2.33 -14.05 -17.52
CA HIS A 190 1.81 -14.86 -18.61
C HIS A 190 0.88 -14.04 -19.54
N ASP A 191 1.27 -12.80 -19.86
CA ASP A 191 0.55 -11.91 -20.78
C ASP A 191 -0.94 -11.75 -20.45
N PHE A 192 -1.25 -11.62 -19.15
CA PHE A 192 -2.62 -11.51 -18.60
C PHE A 192 -3.52 -12.72 -18.92
N SER A 193 -2.94 -13.88 -19.22
CA SER A 193 -3.71 -15.12 -19.32
C SER A 193 -4.48 -15.38 -18.03
N VAL A 194 -5.72 -15.88 -18.16
CA VAL A 194 -6.61 -16.11 -17.01
C VAL A 194 -6.49 -17.55 -16.53
N PHE A 195 -6.34 -17.71 -15.23
CA PHE A 195 -6.24 -18.98 -14.51
C PHE A 195 -7.20 -19.00 -13.32
N THR A 196 -7.39 -20.17 -12.72
CA THR A 196 -8.12 -20.34 -11.46
C THR A 196 -7.13 -20.76 -10.37
N GLN A 197 -7.15 -20.10 -9.23
CA GLN A 197 -6.33 -20.45 -8.08
C GLN A 197 -6.78 -21.78 -7.50
N SER A 198 -5.84 -22.66 -7.20
CA SER A 198 -6.10 -23.90 -6.46
C SER A 198 -5.30 -23.92 -5.17
N GLY A 199 -6.00 -23.99 -4.05
CA GLY A 199 -5.41 -24.00 -2.71
C GLY A 199 -4.75 -22.66 -2.32
N ASP A 200 -3.96 -22.70 -1.24
CA ASP A 200 -3.22 -21.54 -0.74
C ASP A 200 -2.06 -21.17 -1.68
N ILE A 201 -1.74 -19.89 -1.73
CA ILE A 201 -0.60 -19.38 -2.49
C ILE A 201 0.67 -19.55 -1.66
N THR A 202 1.70 -20.14 -2.26
CA THR A 202 3.09 -20.13 -1.77
C THR A 202 3.95 -19.33 -2.75
N VAL A 203 4.89 -18.53 -2.22
CA VAL A 203 5.67 -17.56 -3.03
C VAL A 203 7.09 -18.09 -3.23
N ASN A 204 7.27 -19.01 -4.16
CA ASN A 204 8.58 -19.61 -4.47
C ASN A 204 9.34 -18.88 -5.58
N GLU A 205 8.62 -18.11 -6.41
CA GLU A 205 9.13 -17.38 -7.57
C GLU A 205 8.44 -16.01 -7.69
N ALA A 206 8.69 -15.29 -8.78
CA ALA A 206 8.00 -14.03 -9.06
C ALA A 206 6.50 -14.27 -9.21
N ILE A 207 5.69 -13.43 -8.57
CA ILE A 207 4.23 -13.45 -8.68
C ILE A 207 3.73 -12.05 -9.03
N ASP A 208 2.86 -11.92 -10.04
CA ASP A 208 2.19 -10.67 -10.42
C ASP A 208 0.79 -11.02 -10.94
N ARG A 209 -0.16 -11.16 -10.03
CA ARG A 209 -1.51 -11.67 -10.31
C ARG A 209 -2.58 -10.71 -9.83
N ILE A 210 -3.58 -10.50 -10.68
CA ILE A 210 -4.78 -9.73 -10.36
C ILE A 210 -5.94 -10.71 -10.18
N TYR A 211 -6.37 -10.96 -8.96
CA TYR A 211 -7.48 -11.85 -8.63
C TYR A 211 -8.81 -11.12 -8.69
N HIS A 212 -9.81 -11.73 -9.32
CA HIS A 212 -11.21 -11.31 -9.22
C HIS A 212 -11.81 -11.86 -7.93
N SER A 213 -11.77 -11.09 -6.87
CA SER A 213 -12.23 -11.50 -5.54
C SER A 213 -12.62 -10.31 -4.68
N THR A 214 -13.67 -10.46 -3.89
CA THR A 214 -14.07 -9.53 -2.82
C THR A 214 -13.78 -10.09 -1.43
N ALA A 215 -13.23 -11.30 -1.36
CA ALA A 215 -12.98 -12.00 -0.09
C ALA A 215 -11.87 -11.34 0.74
N ASP A 216 -11.91 -11.60 2.04
CA ASP A 216 -10.77 -11.35 2.93
C ASP A 216 -9.62 -12.29 2.58
N VAL A 217 -8.39 -11.78 2.67
CA VAL A 217 -7.17 -12.54 2.41
C VAL A 217 -6.38 -12.66 3.72
N TYR A 218 -5.78 -13.82 3.93
CA TYR A 218 -5.05 -14.12 5.15
C TYR A 218 -3.61 -14.51 4.79
N LEU A 219 -2.65 -13.69 5.20
CA LEU A 219 -1.22 -13.99 5.09
C LEU A 219 -0.78 -14.61 6.42
N LYS A 220 -0.54 -15.92 6.41
CA LYS A 220 0.01 -16.67 7.54
C LYS A 220 1.52 -16.61 7.48
N ASP A 221 2.15 -16.18 8.57
CA ASP A 221 3.61 -16.14 8.75
C ASP A 221 3.96 -17.01 9.97
N VAL A 222 4.48 -18.22 9.69
CA VAL A 222 4.73 -19.21 10.74
C VAL A 222 5.95 -18.88 11.60
N GLU A 223 6.93 -18.17 11.06
CA GLU A 223 8.13 -17.77 11.80
C GLU A 223 7.84 -16.64 12.79
N TRP A 224 7.05 -15.65 12.36
CA TRP A 224 6.59 -14.56 13.23
C TRP A 224 5.33 -14.88 14.02
N GLN A 225 4.84 -16.13 13.95
CA GLN A 225 3.70 -16.64 14.70
C GLN A 225 2.45 -15.74 14.60
N ARG A 226 2.17 -15.23 13.39
CA ARG A 226 1.03 -14.34 13.15
C ARG A 226 0.29 -14.64 11.87
N VAL A 227 -0.92 -14.09 11.79
CA VAL A 227 -1.70 -13.95 10.57
C VAL A 227 -2.01 -12.48 10.35
N LEU A 228 -1.69 -11.96 9.17
CA LEU A 228 -2.22 -10.67 8.72
C LEU A 228 -3.53 -10.95 7.97
N LYS A 229 -4.63 -10.39 8.48
CA LYS A 229 -5.92 -10.40 7.79
C LYS A 229 -6.04 -9.10 6.99
N ILE A 230 -6.26 -9.21 5.69
CA ILE A 230 -6.46 -8.10 4.76
C ILE A 230 -7.91 -8.13 4.29
N SER A 231 -8.70 -7.16 4.74
CA SER A 231 -10.08 -6.94 4.29
C SER A 231 -10.14 -5.73 3.38
N LYS A 232 -11.10 -5.69 2.45
CA LYS A 232 -11.26 -4.56 1.54
C LYS A 232 -12.71 -4.22 1.30
N LYS A 233 -12.97 -2.96 0.92
CA LYS A 233 -14.30 -2.49 0.51
C LYS A 233 -14.23 -1.75 -0.80
N ASN A 234 -15.29 -1.87 -1.58
CA ASN A 234 -15.45 -1.22 -2.88
C ASN A 234 -14.35 -1.61 -3.89
N SER A 235 -13.90 -2.86 -3.85
CA SER A 235 -12.89 -3.43 -4.73
C SER A 235 -13.30 -4.85 -5.10
N GLN A 236 -13.20 -5.19 -6.38
CA GLN A 236 -13.35 -6.56 -6.87
C GLN A 236 -12.01 -7.20 -7.23
N SER A 237 -10.91 -6.42 -7.12
CA SER A 237 -9.57 -6.89 -7.44
C SER A 237 -8.72 -7.02 -6.19
N THR A 238 -7.99 -8.13 -6.09
CA THR A 238 -6.87 -8.31 -5.16
C THR A 238 -5.61 -8.52 -5.98
N VAL A 239 -4.59 -7.67 -5.80
CA VAL A 239 -3.30 -7.88 -6.47
C VAL A 239 -2.35 -8.56 -5.51
N VAL A 240 -1.70 -9.62 -5.96
CA VAL A 240 -0.62 -10.29 -5.22
C VAL A 240 0.65 -10.16 -6.04
N TRP A 241 1.67 -9.51 -5.46
CA TRP A 241 2.92 -9.22 -6.15
C TRP A 241 4.17 -9.43 -5.29
N ASN A 242 5.16 -10.06 -5.89
CA ASN A 242 6.55 -10.07 -5.41
C ASN A 242 7.47 -10.22 -6.62
N ALA A 243 8.55 -9.46 -6.68
CA ALA A 243 9.45 -9.41 -7.83
C ALA A 243 10.21 -10.72 -8.08
N GLY A 244 10.32 -11.61 -7.09
CA GLY A 244 11.11 -12.83 -7.21
C GLY A 244 12.55 -12.55 -7.67
N ALA A 245 13.07 -13.35 -8.60
CA ALA A 245 14.39 -13.15 -9.17
C ALA A 245 14.52 -11.82 -9.95
N GLY A 246 13.40 -11.25 -10.43
CA GLY A 246 13.38 -9.95 -11.10
C GLY A 246 13.79 -8.77 -10.20
N ALA A 247 13.85 -8.98 -8.88
CA ALA A 247 14.34 -8.00 -7.92
C ALA A 247 15.79 -7.57 -8.19
N GLU A 248 16.61 -8.39 -8.86
CA GLU A 248 17.96 -8.03 -9.25
C GLU A 248 18.00 -6.75 -10.12
N ALA A 249 17.00 -6.57 -10.98
CA ALA A 249 16.88 -5.40 -11.84
C ALA A 249 16.18 -4.20 -11.14
N VAL A 250 15.64 -4.39 -9.93
CA VAL A 250 14.91 -3.37 -9.18
C VAL A 250 15.81 -2.84 -8.07
N HIS A 251 16.55 -1.78 -8.35
CA HIS A 251 17.62 -1.25 -7.48
C HIS A 251 17.19 -0.98 -6.03
N ASP A 252 15.95 -0.54 -5.82
CA ASP A 252 15.39 -0.23 -4.50
C ASP A 252 14.72 -1.44 -3.80
N ILE A 253 14.87 -2.65 -4.34
CA ILE A 253 14.59 -3.93 -3.68
C ILE A 253 15.88 -4.73 -3.55
N GLY A 254 16.42 -5.19 -4.68
CA GLY A 254 17.55 -6.10 -4.73
C GLY A 254 17.19 -7.52 -4.24
N LEU A 255 18.11 -8.45 -4.46
CA LEU A 255 17.94 -9.83 -3.98
C LEU A 255 18.06 -9.94 -2.46
N ASP A 256 18.62 -8.96 -1.80
CA ASP A 256 18.79 -8.90 -0.35
C ASP A 256 17.50 -8.53 0.41
N GLN A 257 16.50 -7.97 -0.26
CA GLN A 257 15.24 -7.57 0.37
C GLN A 257 14.00 -8.28 -0.19
N VAL A 258 14.12 -9.00 -1.31
CA VAL A 258 12.98 -9.62 -1.99
C VAL A 258 12.23 -10.64 -1.13
N ASP A 259 12.91 -11.25 -0.17
CA ASP A 259 12.34 -12.24 0.73
C ASP A 259 11.60 -11.63 1.94
N SER A 260 11.67 -10.31 2.12
CA SER A 260 11.15 -9.63 3.32
C SER A 260 9.78 -8.98 3.13
N TYR A 261 9.17 -9.07 1.94
CA TYR A 261 7.85 -8.50 1.68
C TYR A 261 6.99 -9.36 0.75
N LEU A 262 5.67 -9.15 0.85
CA LEU A 262 4.69 -9.55 -0.15
C LEU A 262 3.67 -8.43 -0.30
N CYS A 263 3.34 -8.03 -1.54
CA CYS A 263 2.23 -7.12 -1.78
C CYS A 263 0.92 -7.89 -1.83
N ILE A 264 -0.07 -7.42 -1.06
CA ILE A 264 -1.47 -7.83 -1.16
C ILE A 264 -2.29 -6.54 -1.19
N GLU A 265 -2.79 -6.19 -2.36
CA GLU A 265 -3.32 -4.86 -2.63
C GLU A 265 -4.83 -4.88 -2.81
N ALA A 266 -5.52 -3.94 -2.19
CA ALA A 266 -6.86 -3.57 -2.60
C ALA A 266 -6.78 -2.67 -3.83
N ALA A 267 -7.40 -3.08 -4.94
CA ALA A 267 -7.31 -2.34 -6.19
C ALA A 267 -8.66 -2.23 -6.90
N LYS A 268 -8.81 -1.19 -7.71
CA LYS A 268 -9.80 -1.06 -8.77
C LYS A 268 -9.05 -1.09 -10.09
N THR A 269 -9.09 -2.23 -10.76
CA THR A 269 -8.31 -2.50 -11.96
C THR A 269 -9.17 -2.42 -13.21
N ARG A 270 -8.54 -2.25 -14.39
CA ARG A 270 -9.24 -2.29 -15.67
C ARG A 270 -9.88 -3.65 -15.97
N GLN A 271 -9.31 -4.70 -15.40
CA GLN A 271 -9.76 -6.07 -15.63
C GLN A 271 -11.14 -6.34 -14.99
N TYR A 272 -11.35 -5.83 -13.76
CA TYR A 272 -12.50 -6.26 -12.96
C TYR A 272 -13.29 -5.09 -12.32
N ASP A 273 -12.76 -3.87 -12.34
CA ASP A 273 -13.35 -2.71 -11.66
C ASP A 273 -13.42 -1.48 -12.58
N ASP A 274 -13.62 -1.67 -13.89
CA ASP A 274 -13.70 -0.52 -14.81
C ASP A 274 -14.81 0.43 -14.35
N MET A 275 -14.40 1.65 -13.98
CA MET A 275 -15.28 2.58 -13.34
C MET A 275 -15.23 3.95 -14.00
N VAL A 276 -16.43 4.40 -14.40
CA VAL A 276 -16.68 5.77 -14.84
C VAL A 276 -17.33 6.52 -13.70
N LEU A 277 -16.70 7.61 -13.29
CA LEU A 277 -17.17 8.47 -12.21
C LEU A 277 -17.89 9.69 -12.82
N ALA A 278 -19.22 9.74 -12.66
CA ALA A 278 -20.05 10.82 -13.17
C ALA A 278 -19.69 12.17 -12.49
N PRO A 279 -20.07 13.32 -13.07
CA PRO A 279 -19.95 14.63 -12.44
C PRO A 279 -20.50 14.64 -11.02
N GLN A 280 -19.74 15.25 -10.09
CA GLN A 280 -20.03 15.29 -8.64
C GLN A 280 -20.07 13.90 -7.96
N GLY A 281 -19.79 12.83 -8.70
CA GLY A 281 -19.71 11.47 -8.17
C GLY A 281 -18.51 11.28 -7.24
N LYS A 282 -18.67 10.37 -6.28
CA LYS A 282 -17.60 9.98 -5.34
C LYS A 282 -17.44 8.48 -5.32
N VAL A 283 -16.19 8.05 -5.25
CA VAL A 283 -15.82 6.65 -5.02
C VAL A 283 -14.79 6.55 -3.92
N SER A 284 -14.79 5.46 -3.19
CA SER A 284 -13.72 5.15 -2.26
C SER A 284 -13.21 3.72 -2.47
N LEU A 285 -11.94 3.53 -2.18
CA LEU A 285 -11.28 2.24 -2.05
C LEU A 285 -10.77 2.14 -0.62
N GLU A 286 -11.05 1.04 0.07
CA GLU A 286 -10.66 0.85 1.46
C GLU A 286 -10.01 -0.52 1.65
N THR A 287 -8.94 -0.57 2.44
CA THR A 287 -8.35 -1.80 2.96
C THR A 287 -8.08 -1.69 4.45
N THR A 288 -8.34 -2.76 5.18
CA THR A 288 -7.99 -2.91 6.60
C THR A 288 -7.03 -4.07 6.77
N ILE A 289 -5.92 -3.83 7.41
CA ILE A 289 -4.93 -4.85 7.76
C ILE A 289 -4.90 -4.99 9.27
N SER A 290 -5.15 -6.19 9.78
CA SER A 290 -5.13 -6.50 11.20
C SER A 290 -4.22 -7.67 11.52
N VAL A 291 -3.53 -7.58 12.67
CA VAL A 291 -2.63 -8.63 13.16
C VAL A 291 -3.42 -9.56 14.08
N GLN A 292 -3.31 -10.88 13.82
CA GLN A 292 -3.88 -11.93 14.64
C GLN A 292 -2.75 -12.89 15.05
N SER A 293 -2.81 -13.44 16.26
CA SER A 293 -1.89 -14.49 16.68
C SER A 293 -2.16 -15.76 15.88
N LEU A 294 -1.10 -16.47 15.52
CA LEU A 294 -1.22 -17.81 14.98
C LEU A 294 -1.66 -18.74 16.10
N SER A 295 -2.86 -19.32 15.99
CA SER A 295 -3.42 -20.29 16.94
C SER A 295 -2.97 -21.72 16.60
#